data_02a2c5e4df25be74ccfecc867dfc532e
#
_entry.id   02a2c5e4df25be74ccfecc867dfc532e
#
_cell.length_a   1.000
_cell.length_b   1.000
_cell.length_c   1.000
_cell.angle_alpha   90.00
_cell.angle_beta   90.00
_cell.angle_gamma   90.00
#
_symmetry.space_group_name_H-M   'P 1'
#
loop_
_entity.id
_entity.type
_entity.pdbx_description
1 polymer ?
#
loop_
_entity_poly.entity_id
_entity_poly.type
_entity_poly.pdbx_seq_one_letter_code
_entity_poly.pdbx_strand_id
1 'polypeptide(L)'
;MLNNKRLNGYLDGVYTLLAPLSHIGESHGPDSYLATQDIIGPDGMPVEVFVYSGNAIRGMLRDCGSKYFLDKLSSGSILQIPLQMFYFLFSGGSIGGEQSIDIDQARKIRETIPIASIFGGGVGNQILSGKLCVNDAWPIAKECAHFIPKEYWTDELISWRQMTTERSYTRTDDAKDERKREYIFDENIKAIEGGQMKLLDTTDENKKKKKEDAPIQMRYTVEVLQAGSRLYHRIDVRDLTEIEMGALVSAIVEWSKSPYIGGQARIGMGRAMVEYHWHPVNGETESFIEISDGLLLGDTARETKAKYDEYLGKYVEYLESHKESLVKMIEA
;
A
#
# COMPACT_ATOMS: atom_id res chain seq x y z
N MET A 1 28.35 12.17 -20.02
CA MET A 1 28.07 12.07 -18.56
C MET A 1 26.79 12.82 -18.31
N LEU A 2 25.69 12.14 -18.07
CA LEU A 2 24.44 12.75 -17.65
C LEU A 2 24.73 13.44 -16.31
N ASN A 3 24.48 14.75 -16.27
CA ASN A 3 24.59 15.55 -15.05
C ASN A 3 23.46 15.06 -14.12
N ASN A 4 23.74 14.03 -13.32
CA ASN A 4 22.75 13.40 -12.45
C ASN A 4 22.51 14.31 -11.24
N LYS A 5 21.66 15.33 -11.43
CA LYS A 5 21.14 16.13 -10.32
C LYS A 5 20.57 15.18 -9.27
N ARG A 6 21.08 15.27 -8.04
CA ARG A 6 20.59 14.50 -6.91
C ARG A 6 19.59 15.31 -6.13
N LEU A 7 18.46 14.71 -5.85
CA LEU A 7 17.34 15.30 -5.12
C LEU A 7 17.38 14.82 -3.67
N ASN A 8 17.39 15.76 -2.76
CA ASN A 8 17.34 15.54 -1.32
C ASN A 8 16.32 16.49 -0.71
N GLY A 9 15.51 16.03 0.20
CA GLY A 9 14.45 16.80 0.83
C GLY A 9 13.36 15.90 1.40
N TYR A 10 12.16 16.41 1.46
CA TYR A 10 11.01 15.62 1.86
C TYR A 10 9.74 16.09 1.15
N LEU A 11 8.81 15.17 1.03
CA LEU A 11 7.41 15.44 0.71
C LEU A 11 6.64 15.41 2.02
N ASP A 12 5.82 16.41 2.28
CA ASP A 12 4.83 16.31 3.33
C ASP A 12 3.47 16.81 2.86
N GLY A 13 2.43 16.42 3.58
CA GLY A 13 1.08 16.77 3.18
C GLY A 13 0.01 16.04 3.97
N VAL A 14 -1.19 16.03 3.42
CA VAL A 14 -2.38 15.58 4.12
C VAL A 14 -3.19 14.61 3.28
N TYR A 15 -3.58 13.50 3.88
CA TYR A 15 -4.70 12.68 3.43
C TYR A 15 -5.99 13.22 4.05
N THR A 16 -6.98 13.58 3.24
CA THR A 16 -8.33 13.91 3.69
C THR A 16 -9.27 12.77 3.33
N LEU A 17 -9.86 12.13 4.33
CA LEU A 17 -10.72 10.98 4.15
C LEU A 17 -12.09 11.38 3.57
N LEU A 18 -12.44 10.84 2.41
CA LEU A 18 -13.76 10.98 1.80
C LEU A 18 -14.71 9.85 2.21
N ALA A 19 -14.16 8.76 2.71
CA ALA A 19 -14.87 7.61 3.25
C ALA A 19 -14.18 7.14 4.53
N PRO A 20 -14.88 6.44 5.43
CA PRO A 20 -14.28 5.94 6.65
C PRO A 20 -13.06 5.05 6.37
N LEU A 21 -12.01 5.20 7.16
CA LEU A 21 -10.78 4.42 7.03
C LEU A 21 -10.78 3.26 8.03
N SER A 22 -10.57 2.06 7.52
CA SER A 22 -10.27 0.86 8.30
C SER A 22 -8.79 0.53 8.16
N HIS A 23 -8.06 0.56 9.28
CA HIS A 23 -6.68 0.07 9.39
C HIS A 23 -6.58 -0.72 10.69
N ILE A 24 -6.75 -2.03 10.58
CA ILE A 24 -6.95 -2.92 11.72
C ILE A 24 -5.60 -3.25 12.35
N GLY A 25 -5.47 -3.03 13.66
CA GLY A 25 -4.35 -3.48 14.50
C GLY A 25 -4.63 -4.80 15.18
N GLU A 26 -5.84 -4.93 15.76
CA GLU A 26 -6.26 -6.10 16.52
C GLU A 26 -7.65 -6.57 16.13
N SER A 27 -7.92 -7.87 16.35
CA SER A 27 -9.25 -8.44 16.17
C SER A 27 -9.55 -9.43 17.30
N HIS A 28 -10.71 -9.27 17.92
CA HIS A 28 -11.20 -10.16 18.97
C HIS A 28 -12.53 -10.80 18.54
N GLY A 29 -12.44 -11.99 17.97
CA GLY A 29 -13.61 -12.65 17.38
C GLY A 29 -14.18 -11.85 16.21
N PRO A 30 -15.45 -11.38 16.28
CA PRO A 30 -16.06 -10.62 15.21
C PRO A 30 -15.74 -9.12 15.25
N ASP A 31 -15.06 -8.62 16.28
CA ASP A 31 -14.76 -7.22 16.50
C ASP A 31 -13.33 -6.90 16.08
N SER A 32 -13.14 -5.81 15.36
CA SER A 32 -11.83 -5.36 14.86
C SER A 32 -11.62 -3.90 15.23
N TYR A 33 -10.42 -3.60 15.75
CA TYR A 33 -10.04 -2.31 16.28
C TYR A 33 -8.98 -1.66 15.41
N LEU A 34 -8.95 -0.33 15.40
CA LEU A 34 -7.95 0.45 14.67
C LEU A 34 -6.54 0.18 15.21
N ALA A 35 -5.57 0.24 14.31
CA ALA A 35 -4.17 0.20 14.69
C ALA A 35 -3.80 1.46 15.46
N THR A 36 -3.20 1.29 16.62
CA THR A 36 -2.77 2.36 17.52
C THR A 36 -1.31 2.21 17.89
N GLN A 37 -0.71 3.31 18.32
CA GLN A 37 0.65 3.37 18.83
C GLN A 37 0.72 4.33 20.00
N ASP A 38 1.50 3.99 21.03
CA ASP A 38 1.80 4.89 22.14
C ASP A 38 2.77 5.99 21.70
N ILE A 39 2.39 7.22 21.96
CA ILE A 39 3.24 8.41 21.79
C ILE A 39 3.31 9.19 23.09
N ILE A 40 4.28 10.08 23.21
CA ILE A 40 4.28 11.08 24.30
C ILE A 40 3.44 12.27 23.84
N GLY A 41 2.35 12.52 24.52
CA GLY A 41 1.45 13.64 24.24
C GLY A 41 2.04 15.02 24.54
N PRO A 42 1.35 16.11 24.19
CA PRO A 42 1.82 17.49 24.44
C PRO A 42 2.03 17.80 25.92
N ASP A 43 1.37 17.07 26.81
CA ASP A 43 1.49 17.18 28.28
C ASP A 43 2.65 16.34 28.86
N GLY A 44 3.40 15.64 28.01
CA GLY A 44 4.49 14.76 28.42
C GLY A 44 4.06 13.37 28.89
N MET A 45 2.77 13.03 28.82
CA MET A 45 2.27 11.72 29.23
C MET A 45 2.11 10.78 28.03
N PRO A 46 2.31 9.46 28.23
CA PRO A 46 1.99 8.48 27.20
C PRO A 46 0.50 8.51 26.85
N VAL A 47 0.20 8.51 25.57
CA VAL A 47 -1.16 8.45 25.03
C VAL A 47 -1.19 7.55 23.80
N GLU A 48 -2.17 6.68 23.76
CA GLU A 48 -2.43 5.82 22.62
C GLU A 48 -3.15 6.58 21.51
N VAL A 49 -2.63 6.54 20.28
CA VAL A 49 -3.18 7.28 19.14
C VAL A 49 -3.26 6.37 17.92
N PHE A 50 -4.29 6.58 17.10
CA PHE A 50 -4.39 5.95 15.79
C PHE A 50 -3.15 6.24 14.94
N VAL A 51 -2.71 5.23 14.21
CA VAL A 51 -1.62 5.37 13.25
C VAL A 51 -1.99 4.64 11.94
N TYR A 52 -1.80 5.32 10.82
CA TYR A 52 -1.79 4.64 9.53
C TYR A 52 -0.35 4.36 9.14
N SER A 53 0.02 3.09 9.17
CA SER A 53 1.40 2.63 9.09
C SER A 53 2.11 3.06 7.80
N GLY A 54 3.30 3.63 7.93
CA GLY A 54 4.20 3.95 6.81
C GLY A 54 4.56 2.71 5.99
N ASN A 55 4.62 1.53 6.60
CA ASN A 55 4.79 0.28 5.86
C ASN A 55 3.60 -0.03 4.95
N ALA A 56 2.37 0.26 5.38
CA ALA A 56 1.18 0.09 4.54
C ALA A 56 1.21 1.07 3.36
N ILE A 57 1.58 2.33 3.60
CA ILE A 57 1.74 3.35 2.54
C ILE A 57 2.85 2.93 1.57
N ARG A 58 3.99 2.51 2.09
CA ARG A 58 5.13 2.05 1.29
C ARG A 58 4.77 0.83 0.43
N GLY A 59 4.05 -0.14 0.99
CA GLY A 59 3.56 -1.32 0.27
C GLY A 59 2.64 -0.93 -0.88
N MET A 60 1.64 -0.10 -0.61
CA MET A 60 0.70 0.42 -1.60
C MET A 60 1.42 1.16 -2.74
N LEU A 61 2.34 2.07 -2.42
CA LEU A 61 3.10 2.81 -3.43
C LEU A 61 4.04 1.90 -4.23
N ARG A 62 4.62 0.88 -3.61
CA ARG A 62 5.42 -0.15 -4.30
C ARG A 62 4.57 -0.91 -5.31
N ASP A 63 3.40 -1.37 -4.92
CA ASP A 63 2.48 -2.11 -5.80
C ASP A 63 2.08 -1.28 -7.00
N CYS A 64 1.67 -0.02 -6.77
CA CYS A 64 1.32 0.91 -7.83
C CYS A 64 2.51 1.21 -8.76
N GLY A 65 3.69 1.47 -8.19
CA GLY A 65 4.90 1.75 -8.96
C GLY A 65 5.37 0.55 -9.77
N SER A 66 5.30 -0.66 -9.21
CA SER A 66 5.63 -1.90 -9.91
C SER A 66 4.67 -2.19 -11.05
N LYS A 67 3.37 -1.97 -10.80
CA LYS A 67 2.36 -2.07 -11.85
C LYS A 67 2.62 -1.08 -12.97
N TYR A 68 2.85 0.21 -12.65
CA TYR A 68 3.16 1.22 -13.65
C TYR A 68 4.40 0.86 -14.48
N PHE A 69 5.46 0.39 -13.83
CA PHE A 69 6.69 -0.06 -14.47
C PHE A 69 6.40 -1.18 -15.48
N LEU A 70 5.71 -2.23 -15.06
CA LEU A 70 5.39 -3.37 -15.94
C LEU A 70 4.43 -2.99 -17.08
N ASP A 71 3.41 -2.18 -16.82
CA ASP A 71 2.46 -1.72 -17.83
C ASP A 71 3.17 -0.91 -18.94
N LYS A 72 4.13 -0.07 -18.59
CA LYS A 72 4.93 0.70 -19.56
C LYS A 72 5.86 -0.18 -20.38
N LEU A 73 6.43 -1.23 -19.78
CA LEU A 73 7.30 -2.17 -20.48
C LEU A 73 6.54 -3.13 -21.40
N SER A 74 5.25 -3.32 -21.16
CA SER A 74 4.43 -4.28 -21.90
C SER A 74 3.85 -3.75 -23.20
N SER A 75 3.98 -2.46 -23.49
CA SER A 75 3.43 -1.81 -24.69
C SER A 75 1.93 -2.16 -24.93
N GLY A 76 1.17 -2.36 -23.84
CA GLY A 76 -0.27 -2.63 -23.88
C GLY A 76 -0.69 -4.11 -23.84
N SER A 77 0.26 -5.05 -23.74
CA SER A 77 0.01 -6.45 -23.43
C SER A 77 0.36 -6.76 -21.97
N ILE A 78 -0.09 -7.91 -21.43
CA ILE A 78 0.34 -8.35 -20.09
C ILE A 78 1.76 -8.91 -20.21
N LEU A 79 2.73 -8.27 -19.57
CA LEU A 79 4.10 -8.77 -19.47
C LEU A 79 4.15 -9.89 -18.43
N GLN A 80 4.41 -11.11 -18.87
CA GLN A 80 4.68 -12.23 -17.97
C GLN A 80 6.12 -12.16 -17.49
N ILE A 81 6.31 -12.21 -16.16
CA ILE A 81 7.61 -12.18 -15.50
C ILE A 81 7.77 -13.42 -14.61
N PRO A 82 9.01 -13.88 -14.34
CA PRO A 82 9.26 -14.97 -13.40
C PRO A 82 8.75 -14.64 -11.99
N LEU A 83 8.38 -15.68 -11.23
CA LEU A 83 7.80 -15.55 -9.89
C LEU A 83 8.73 -14.79 -8.93
N GLN A 84 10.04 -15.03 -8.99
CA GLN A 84 11.02 -14.33 -8.16
C GLN A 84 11.06 -12.83 -8.45
N MET A 85 10.99 -12.44 -9.73
CA MET A 85 10.90 -11.04 -10.12
C MET A 85 9.59 -10.39 -9.66
N PHE A 86 8.48 -11.13 -9.70
CA PHE A 86 7.21 -10.67 -9.15
C PHE A 86 7.34 -10.38 -7.65
N TYR A 87 7.85 -11.32 -6.86
CA TYR A 87 8.07 -11.10 -5.43
C TYR A 87 9.04 -9.96 -5.15
N PHE A 88 10.10 -9.83 -5.95
CA PHE A 88 11.04 -8.74 -5.79
C PHE A 88 10.38 -7.37 -6.00
N LEU A 89 9.60 -7.21 -7.06
CA LEU A 89 8.93 -5.95 -7.37
C LEU A 89 7.81 -5.63 -6.37
N PHE A 90 6.91 -6.57 -6.10
CA PHE A 90 5.69 -6.31 -5.32
C PHE A 90 5.86 -6.49 -3.81
N SER A 91 6.68 -7.45 -3.37
CA SER A 91 6.88 -7.74 -1.95
C SER A 91 8.27 -7.37 -1.42
N GLY A 92 9.17 -6.91 -2.30
CA GLY A 92 10.55 -6.61 -1.93
C GLY A 92 11.48 -7.82 -1.91
N GLY A 93 11.07 -8.97 -2.45
CA GLY A 93 11.87 -10.19 -2.53
C GLY A 93 12.01 -10.92 -1.18
N SER A 94 12.90 -11.90 -1.17
CA SER A 94 13.25 -12.66 0.03
C SER A 94 14.77 -12.68 0.22
N ILE A 95 15.18 -12.79 1.47
CA ILE A 95 16.58 -12.99 1.83
C ILE A 95 16.75 -14.49 2.08
N GLY A 96 17.68 -15.13 1.39
CA GLY A 96 18.02 -16.54 1.58
C GLY A 96 19.01 -17.00 0.54
N GLY A 97 19.89 -17.90 0.93
CA GLY A 97 20.92 -18.47 0.07
C GLY A 97 22.34 -18.37 0.65
N GLU A 98 23.26 -19.12 0.08
CA GLU A 98 24.68 -19.14 0.47
C GLU A 98 25.53 -18.15 -0.34
N GLN A 99 24.90 -17.29 -1.16
CA GLN A 99 25.64 -16.39 -2.05
C GLN A 99 26.30 -15.25 -1.30
N SER A 100 27.52 -14.93 -1.72
CA SER A 100 28.25 -13.77 -1.23
C SER A 100 27.59 -12.47 -1.69
N ILE A 101 27.78 -11.40 -0.90
CA ILE A 101 27.31 -10.05 -1.26
C ILE A 101 28.01 -9.60 -2.55
N ASP A 102 27.25 -9.26 -3.59
CA ASP A 102 27.73 -8.68 -4.84
C ASP A 102 27.30 -7.22 -4.97
N ILE A 103 28.24 -6.30 -4.72
CA ILE A 103 28.02 -4.86 -4.77
C ILE A 103 27.72 -4.37 -6.19
N ASP A 104 28.35 -4.98 -7.20
CA ASP A 104 28.15 -4.58 -8.59
C ASP A 104 26.79 -5.02 -9.11
N GLN A 105 26.33 -6.21 -8.72
CA GLN A 105 24.96 -6.66 -8.96
C GLN A 105 23.94 -5.73 -8.30
N ALA A 106 24.14 -5.37 -7.03
CA ALA A 106 23.28 -4.45 -6.31
C ALA A 106 23.19 -3.08 -6.98
N ARG A 107 24.34 -2.55 -7.44
CA ARG A 107 24.40 -1.29 -8.20
C ARG A 107 23.62 -1.40 -9.51
N LYS A 108 23.85 -2.47 -10.26
CA LYS A 108 23.19 -2.71 -11.54
C LYS A 108 21.66 -2.81 -11.39
N ILE A 109 21.17 -3.51 -10.35
CA ILE A 109 19.73 -3.58 -10.04
C ILE A 109 19.17 -2.18 -9.78
N ARG A 110 19.84 -1.36 -8.94
CA ARG A 110 19.40 0.00 -8.64
C ARG A 110 19.36 0.91 -9.87
N GLU A 111 20.35 0.79 -10.75
CA GLU A 111 20.42 1.58 -11.99
C GLU A 111 19.37 1.13 -13.00
N THR A 112 19.02 -0.15 -13.01
CA THR A 112 18.13 -0.75 -13.99
C THR A 112 16.66 -0.71 -13.58
N ILE A 113 16.37 -0.85 -12.28
CA ILE A 113 15.00 -0.92 -11.73
C ILE A 113 14.80 0.21 -10.70
N PRO A 114 14.41 1.43 -11.14
CA PRO A 114 14.25 2.58 -10.24
C PRO A 114 13.31 2.33 -9.06
N ILE A 115 12.23 1.55 -9.26
CA ILE A 115 11.30 1.14 -8.18
C ILE A 115 12.04 0.36 -7.08
N ALA A 116 12.92 -0.57 -7.45
CA ALA A 116 13.72 -1.30 -6.47
C ALA A 116 14.74 -0.39 -5.77
N SER A 117 15.28 0.61 -6.46
CA SER A 117 16.19 1.58 -5.85
C SER A 117 15.50 2.44 -4.78
N ILE A 118 14.27 2.92 -5.03
CA ILE A 118 13.58 3.81 -4.09
C ILE A 118 12.96 3.05 -2.91
N PHE A 119 12.38 1.88 -3.14
CA PHE A 119 11.74 1.09 -2.08
C PHE A 119 12.66 0.02 -1.45
N GLY A 120 13.79 -0.27 -2.06
CA GLY A 120 14.70 -1.34 -1.61
C GLY A 120 14.14 -2.74 -1.85
N GLY A 121 14.85 -3.76 -1.40
CA GLY A 121 14.44 -5.16 -1.51
C GLY A 121 15.52 -6.12 -1.06
N GLY A 122 15.26 -7.44 -1.14
CA GLY A 122 16.20 -8.52 -0.89
C GLY A 122 16.49 -9.31 -2.16
N VAL A 123 17.75 -9.52 -2.47
CA VAL A 123 18.21 -10.37 -3.59
C VAL A 123 19.30 -11.28 -3.07
N GLY A 124 19.13 -12.58 -3.18
CA GLY A 124 20.04 -13.55 -2.60
C GLY A 124 20.18 -13.32 -1.08
N ASN A 125 21.40 -13.16 -0.60
CA ASN A 125 21.69 -12.88 0.81
C ASN A 125 21.93 -11.38 1.09
N GLN A 126 21.51 -10.49 0.21
CA GLN A 126 21.76 -9.06 0.28
C GLN A 126 20.48 -8.23 0.41
N ILE A 127 20.50 -7.27 1.36
CA ILE A 127 19.46 -6.26 1.51
C ILE A 127 19.85 -5.01 0.69
N LEU A 128 19.01 -4.64 -0.26
CA LEU A 128 19.06 -3.35 -0.93
C LEU A 128 18.26 -2.33 -0.13
N SER A 129 18.92 -1.44 0.59
CA SER A 129 18.26 -0.36 1.31
C SER A 129 17.54 0.59 0.35
N GLY A 130 16.29 0.92 0.62
CA GLY A 130 15.56 1.94 -0.13
C GLY A 130 16.09 3.35 0.16
N LYS A 131 15.82 4.27 -0.75
CA LYS A 131 16.19 5.70 -0.63
C LYS A 131 15.06 6.57 -0.06
N LEU A 132 13.88 6.01 0.12
CA LEU A 132 12.73 6.67 0.73
C LEU A 132 12.58 6.23 2.19
N CYS A 133 12.33 7.20 3.08
CA CYS A 133 11.80 6.93 4.41
C CYS A 133 10.32 7.33 4.40
N VAL A 134 9.43 6.36 4.31
CA VAL A 134 7.99 6.57 4.35
C VAL A 134 7.56 6.50 5.80
N ASN A 135 7.20 7.66 6.36
CA ASN A 135 6.81 7.77 7.76
C ASN A 135 5.36 7.28 7.95
N ASP A 136 4.97 7.10 9.20
CA ASP A 136 3.58 6.86 9.55
C ASP A 136 2.73 8.11 9.29
N ALA A 137 1.44 7.91 8.96
CA ALA A 137 0.51 9.01 8.86
C ALA A 137 -0.31 9.12 10.16
N TRP A 138 -0.34 10.34 10.71
CA TRP A 138 -0.90 10.65 12.01
C TRP A 138 -2.14 11.53 11.89
N PRO A 139 -3.19 11.32 12.70
CA PRO A 139 -4.35 12.19 12.72
C PRO A 139 -3.96 13.62 13.12
N ILE A 140 -4.51 14.60 12.41
CA ILE A 140 -4.37 16.01 12.79
C ILE A 140 -5.29 16.26 13.99
N ALA A 141 -4.81 15.89 15.18
CA ALA A 141 -5.54 15.82 16.43
C ALA A 141 -4.75 16.45 17.57
N LYS A 142 -5.41 16.72 18.70
CA LYS A 142 -4.79 17.33 19.89
C LYS A 142 -3.55 16.59 20.36
N GLU A 143 -3.60 15.27 20.36
CA GLU A 143 -2.54 14.39 20.84
C GLU A 143 -1.27 14.50 19.99
N CYS A 144 -1.42 14.74 18.68
CA CYS A 144 -0.33 14.80 17.71
C CYS A 144 0.16 16.23 17.42
N ALA A 145 -0.49 17.25 17.97
CA ALA A 145 -0.27 18.65 17.63
C ALA A 145 1.19 19.11 17.75
N HIS A 146 1.95 18.57 18.71
CA HIS A 146 3.31 19.01 19.00
C HIS A 146 4.37 18.61 17.96
N PHE A 147 4.08 17.63 17.08
CA PHE A 147 4.98 17.20 16.00
C PHE A 147 4.39 17.38 14.60
N ILE A 148 3.13 17.80 14.46
CA ILE A 148 2.53 18.14 13.17
C ILE A 148 2.71 19.64 12.92
N PRO A 149 3.22 20.06 11.73
CA PRO A 149 3.38 21.47 11.39
C PRO A 149 2.05 22.22 11.46
N LYS A 150 2.10 23.46 12.01
CA LYS A 150 0.89 24.24 12.30
C LYS A 150 0.08 24.63 11.06
N GLU A 151 0.74 24.75 9.90
CA GLU A 151 0.08 25.04 8.64
C GLU A 151 -0.96 23.99 8.22
N TYR A 152 -0.84 22.75 8.74
CA TYR A 152 -1.80 21.68 8.47
C TYR A 152 -2.94 21.62 9.49
N TRP A 153 -2.89 22.41 10.58
CA TRP A 153 -3.94 22.37 11.59
C TRP A 153 -5.25 22.98 11.08
N THR A 154 -6.35 22.56 11.67
CA THR A 154 -7.64 23.25 11.63
C THR A 154 -7.70 24.27 12.75
N ASP A 155 -8.63 25.22 12.69
CA ASP A 155 -8.81 26.25 13.71
C ASP A 155 -8.99 25.66 15.10
N GLU A 156 -9.69 24.53 15.20
CA GLU A 156 -9.88 23.79 16.44
C GLU A 156 -9.52 22.32 16.27
N LEU A 157 -8.51 21.84 17.03
CA LEU A 157 -8.14 20.44 17.07
C LEU A 157 -9.04 19.69 18.07
N ILE A 158 -9.56 18.57 17.63
CA ILE A 158 -10.30 17.61 18.47
C ILE A 158 -9.39 16.42 18.82
N SER A 159 -9.80 15.60 19.80
CA SER A 159 -9.12 14.33 20.07
C SER A 159 -9.36 13.32 18.93
N TRP A 160 -8.36 12.51 18.62
CA TRP A 160 -8.51 11.47 17.60
C TRP A 160 -9.62 10.46 17.94
N ARG A 161 -9.88 10.22 19.22
CA ARG A 161 -10.99 9.35 19.67
C ARG A 161 -12.36 9.90 19.24
N GLN A 162 -12.51 11.22 19.14
CA GLN A 162 -13.74 11.83 18.63
C GLN A 162 -13.89 11.68 17.11
N MET A 163 -12.79 11.33 16.40
CA MET A 163 -12.80 11.04 14.96
C MET A 163 -13.15 9.58 14.67
N THR A 164 -13.29 8.72 15.69
CA THR A 164 -13.56 7.29 15.52
C THR A 164 -15.04 6.96 15.62
N THR A 165 -15.47 5.89 14.98
CA THR A 165 -16.79 5.32 15.10
C THR A 165 -16.77 3.84 14.80
N GLU A 166 -17.81 3.12 15.22
CA GLU A 166 -17.98 1.71 14.92
C GLU A 166 -18.91 1.53 13.73
N ARG A 167 -18.56 0.61 12.83
CA ARG A 167 -19.44 0.11 11.79
C ARG A 167 -19.73 -1.36 11.99
N SER A 168 -21.01 -1.71 12.03
CA SER A 168 -21.43 -3.11 12.08
C SER A 168 -22.02 -3.53 10.73
N TYR A 169 -21.69 -4.75 10.32
CA TYR A 169 -22.31 -5.39 9.16
C TYR A 169 -22.57 -6.87 9.47
N THR A 170 -23.55 -7.41 8.80
CA THR A 170 -23.90 -8.82 8.91
C THR A 170 -23.40 -9.56 7.68
N ARG A 171 -22.83 -10.74 7.88
CA ARG A 171 -22.53 -11.66 6.81
C ARG A 171 -23.49 -12.83 6.88
N THR A 172 -24.25 -13.00 5.84
CA THR A 172 -25.17 -14.12 5.68
C THR A 172 -24.58 -15.04 4.61
N ASP A 173 -24.15 -16.23 5.00
CA ASP A 173 -23.60 -17.20 4.03
C ASP A 173 -24.68 -17.98 3.26
N ASP A 174 -25.92 -17.99 3.78
CA ASP A 174 -26.99 -18.87 3.30
C ASP A 174 -27.73 -18.40 2.05
N ALA A 175 -27.76 -17.09 1.77
CA ALA A 175 -28.45 -16.53 0.59
C ALA A 175 -27.87 -17.02 -0.76
N LYS A 176 -26.76 -17.77 -0.73
CA LYS A 176 -26.10 -18.28 -1.93
C LYS A 176 -26.47 -19.76 -2.22
N ASP A 177 -27.03 -20.49 -1.29
CA ASP A 177 -27.27 -21.92 -1.45
C ASP A 177 -28.37 -22.23 -2.45
N GLU A 178 -29.46 -21.44 -2.47
CA GLU A 178 -30.48 -21.56 -3.50
C GLU A 178 -29.92 -21.23 -4.90
N ARG A 179 -29.09 -20.17 -5.00
CA ARG A 179 -28.43 -19.80 -6.26
C ARG A 179 -27.41 -20.84 -6.72
N LYS A 180 -26.73 -21.53 -5.81
CA LYS A 180 -25.83 -22.62 -6.16
C LYS A 180 -26.58 -23.73 -6.89
N ARG A 181 -27.79 -24.09 -6.43
CA ARG A 181 -28.63 -25.12 -7.06
C ARG A 181 -29.14 -24.73 -8.46
N GLU A 182 -29.31 -23.42 -8.71
CA GLU A 182 -29.73 -22.93 -10.03
C GLU A 182 -28.60 -22.93 -11.07
N TYR A 183 -27.33 -22.69 -10.65
CA TYR A 183 -26.23 -22.42 -11.56
C TYR A 183 -25.12 -23.49 -11.58
N ILE A 184 -25.15 -24.48 -10.68
CA ILE A 184 -24.14 -25.54 -10.61
C ILE A 184 -24.79 -26.86 -11.00
N PHE A 185 -24.10 -27.67 -11.82
CA PHE A 185 -24.57 -29.02 -12.18
C PHE A 185 -24.78 -29.86 -10.91
N ASP A 186 -25.89 -30.62 -10.86
CA ASP A 186 -26.28 -31.48 -9.73
C ASP A 186 -25.17 -32.44 -9.24
N GLU A 187 -24.34 -32.93 -10.18
CA GLU A 187 -23.22 -33.79 -9.87
C GLU A 187 -22.15 -33.10 -9.02
N ASN A 188 -21.93 -31.81 -9.25
CA ASN A 188 -20.96 -31.00 -8.49
C ASN A 188 -21.52 -30.58 -7.13
N ILE A 189 -22.84 -30.36 -7.01
CA ILE A 189 -23.49 -30.08 -5.71
C ILE A 189 -23.34 -31.27 -4.78
N LYS A 190 -23.60 -32.50 -5.26
CA LYS A 190 -23.41 -33.73 -4.48
C LYS A 190 -21.97 -33.96 -4.06
N ALA A 191 -20.99 -33.56 -4.86
CA ALA A 191 -19.57 -33.65 -4.54
C ALA A 191 -19.18 -32.66 -3.43
N ILE A 192 -19.75 -31.45 -3.45
CA ILE A 192 -19.51 -30.41 -2.42
C ILE A 192 -20.17 -30.82 -1.10
N GLU A 193 -21.41 -31.27 -1.12
CA GLU A 193 -22.15 -31.76 0.05
C GLU A 193 -21.47 -33.01 0.65
N GLY A 194 -21.04 -33.95 -0.18
CA GLY A 194 -20.30 -35.13 0.25
C GLY A 194 -18.89 -34.81 0.81
N GLY A 195 -18.24 -33.78 0.31
CA GLY A 195 -16.95 -33.27 0.83
C GLY A 195 -17.08 -32.58 2.19
N GLN A 196 -18.13 -31.78 2.39
CA GLN A 196 -18.44 -31.17 3.66
C GLN A 196 -18.82 -32.20 4.74
N MET A 197 -19.57 -33.25 4.40
CA MET A 197 -19.87 -34.35 5.32
C MET A 197 -18.62 -35.13 5.72
N LYS A 198 -17.68 -35.37 4.84
CA LYS A 198 -16.40 -36.04 5.17
C LYS A 198 -15.49 -35.22 6.09
N LEU A 199 -15.58 -33.88 6.06
CA LEU A 199 -14.82 -33.01 6.98
C LEU A 199 -15.42 -32.94 8.38
N LEU A 200 -16.71 -33.24 8.52
CA LEU A 200 -17.45 -33.25 9.80
C LEU A 200 -17.47 -34.62 10.48
N ASP A 201 -17.19 -35.70 9.75
CA ASP A 201 -17.28 -37.08 10.28
C ASP A 201 -16.01 -37.57 11.03
N THR A 202 -15.03 -36.68 11.24
CA THR A 202 -13.81 -37.07 11.96
C THR A 202 -13.79 -36.73 13.44
N THR A 203 -14.92 -36.68 14.14
CA THR A 203 -14.96 -36.89 15.62
C THR A 203 -16.39 -36.98 16.16
N ASP A 204 -16.62 -38.01 16.94
CA ASP A 204 -17.70 -38.27 17.90
C ASP A 204 -19.05 -38.86 17.42
N GLU A 205 -19.19 -40.16 17.78
CA GLU A 205 -20.43 -40.96 17.70
C GLU A 205 -21.57 -40.52 18.63
N ASN A 206 -21.59 -39.29 19.12
CA ASN A 206 -22.61 -38.80 20.06
C ASN A 206 -23.09 -37.38 19.75
N LYS A 207 -23.59 -37.12 18.54
CA LYS A 207 -24.36 -35.88 18.33
C LYS A 207 -25.80 -36.19 17.90
N LYS A 208 -26.69 -36.09 18.93
CA LYS A 208 -28.16 -36.00 18.81
C LYS A 208 -28.52 -35.05 17.66
N LYS A 209 -29.54 -35.45 16.86
CA LYS A 209 -30.21 -34.66 15.83
C LYS A 209 -30.13 -33.16 16.15
N LYS A 210 -29.25 -32.45 15.46
CA LYS A 210 -29.29 -31.00 15.46
C LYS A 210 -30.56 -30.56 14.73
N LYS A 211 -31.37 -29.77 15.40
CA LYS A 211 -32.42 -28.94 14.81
C LYS A 211 -31.81 -28.24 13.59
N GLU A 212 -32.60 -28.10 12.50
CA GLU A 212 -32.32 -27.17 11.41
C GLU A 212 -32.01 -25.81 12.03
N ASP A 213 -30.70 -25.52 12.17
CA ASP A 213 -30.26 -24.26 12.75
C ASP A 213 -30.60 -23.16 11.75
N ALA A 214 -31.39 -22.20 12.19
CA ALA A 214 -31.61 -20.98 11.46
C ALA A 214 -30.25 -20.38 11.05
N PRO A 215 -30.13 -19.75 9.86
CA PRO A 215 -28.87 -19.19 9.38
C PRO A 215 -28.22 -18.34 10.47
N ILE A 216 -27.02 -18.68 10.88
CA ILE A 216 -26.30 -17.94 11.91
C ILE A 216 -25.82 -16.64 11.22
N GLN A 217 -26.53 -15.56 11.51
CA GLN A 217 -26.12 -14.23 11.11
C GLN A 217 -24.94 -13.79 11.97
N MET A 218 -23.72 -13.86 11.44
CA MET A 218 -22.56 -13.31 12.14
C MET A 218 -22.55 -11.79 11.95
N ARG A 219 -22.60 -11.06 13.06
CA ARG A 219 -22.41 -9.61 13.09
C ARG A 219 -20.93 -9.32 13.32
N TYR A 220 -20.34 -8.52 12.45
CA TYR A 220 -18.99 -8.03 12.58
C TYR A 220 -19.04 -6.55 12.94
N THR A 221 -18.19 -6.14 13.86
CA THR A 221 -18.01 -4.72 14.23
C THR A 221 -16.59 -4.30 13.88
N VAL A 222 -16.45 -3.18 13.21
CA VAL A 222 -15.16 -2.62 12.81
C VAL A 222 -15.08 -1.19 13.28
N GLU A 223 -14.09 -0.90 14.10
CA GLU A 223 -13.74 0.48 14.44
C GLU A 223 -13.09 1.14 13.22
N VAL A 224 -13.49 2.37 12.90
CA VAL A 224 -13.03 3.11 11.73
C VAL A 224 -12.81 4.57 12.07
N LEU A 225 -11.84 5.20 11.38
CA LEU A 225 -11.70 6.65 11.40
C LEU A 225 -12.75 7.25 10.45
N GLN A 226 -13.47 8.27 10.90
CA GLN A 226 -14.62 8.85 10.16
C GLN A 226 -14.17 9.57 8.89
N ALA A 227 -15.07 9.64 7.90
CA ALA A 227 -14.90 10.53 6.75
C ALA A 227 -14.80 11.99 7.23
N GLY A 228 -13.97 12.80 6.57
CA GLY A 228 -13.61 14.14 6.97
C GLY A 228 -12.37 14.21 7.88
N SER A 229 -11.93 13.09 8.46
CA SER A 229 -10.66 13.06 9.21
C SER A 229 -9.49 13.34 8.29
N ARG A 230 -8.48 14.03 8.83
CA ARG A 230 -7.26 14.39 8.12
C ARG A 230 -6.05 13.75 8.78
N LEU A 231 -5.16 13.19 7.96
CA LEU A 231 -3.92 12.56 8.41
C LEU A 231 -2.73 13.31 7.81
N TYR A 232 -1.83 13.80 8.65
CA TYR A 232 -0.54 14.31 8.21
C TYR A 232 0.41 13.17 7.88
N HIS A 233 1.13 13.29 6.77
CA HIS A 233 2.09 12.30 6.32
C HIS A 233 3.34 12.96 5.75
N ARG A 234 4.49 12.26 5.88
CA ARG A 234 5.78 12.71 5.37
C ARG A 234 6.57 11.57 4.74
N ILE A 235 7.23 11.86 3.63
CA ILE A 235 8.18 10.96 2.94
C ILE A 235 9.52 11.68 2.83
N ASP A 236 10.57 11.19 3.51
CA ASP A 236 11.91 11.73 3.32
C ASP A 236 12.59 11.09 2.11
N VAL A 237 13.23 11.93 1.32
CA VAL A 237 13.87 11.62 0.04
C VAL A 237 15.36 11.79 0.18
N ARG A 238 16.13 10.71 -0.08
CA ARG A 238 17.58 10.71 0.09
C ARG A 238 18.30 10.33 -1.22
N ASP A 239 19.04 11.26 -1.76
CA ASP A 239 19.93 11.04 -2.91
C ASP A 239 19.23 10.38 -4.12
N LEU A 240 18.00 10.82 -4.43
CA LEU A 240 17.29 10.36 -5.61
C LEU A 240 17.86 10.99 -6.89
N THR A 241 17.95 10.22 -7.95
CA THR A 241 18.02 10.76 -9.30
C THR A 241 16.66 11.30 -9.74
N GLU A 242 16.64 12.11 -10.79
CA GLU A 242 15.38 12.61 -11.37
C GLU A 242 14.51 11.46 -11.90
N ILE A 243 15.12 10.37 -12.40
CA ILE A 243 14.42 9.16 -12.84
C ILE A 243 13.77 8.44 -11.64
N GLU A 244 14.49 8.31 -10.53
CA GLU A 244 13.96 7.70 -9.31
C GLU A 244 12.83 8.54 -8.68
N MET A 245 12.93 9.87 -8.70
CA MET A 245 11.84 10.76 -8.29
C MET A 245 10.62 10.57 -9.21
N GLY A 246 10.84 10.49 -10.52
CA GLY A 246 9.78 10.20 -11.49
C GLY A 246 9.11 8.84 -11.26
N ALA A 247 9.85 7.83 -10.80
CA ALA A 247 9.28 6.54 -10.41
C ALA A 247 8.35 6.67 -9.19
N LEU A 248 8.73 7.48 -8.17
CA LEU A 248 7.86 7.79 -7.03
C LEU A 248 6.59 8.53 -7.48
N VAL A 249 6.74 9.58 -8.31
CA VAL A 249 5.58 10.32 -8.87
C VAL A 249 4.66 9.39 -9.64
N SER A 250 5.22 8.50 -10.47
CA SER A 250 4.43 7.55 -11.26
C SER A 250 3.68 6.53 -10.39
N ALA A 251 4.25 6.12 -9.25
CA ALA A 251 3.57 5.29 -8.27
C ALA A 251 2.35 6.01 -7.66
N ILE A 252 2.49 7.30 -7.30
CA ILE A 252 1.39 8.10 -6.77
C ILE A 252 0.33 8.37 -7.86
N VAL A 253 0.74 8.63 -9.10
CA VAL A 253 -0.16 8.77 -10.25
C VAL A 253 -0.94 7.49 -10.53
N GLU A 254 -0.31 6.32 -10.43
CA GLU A 254 -1.02 5.05 -10.58
C GLU A 254 -2.04 4.84 -9.45
N TRP A 255 -1.65 5.15 -8.20
CA TRP A 255 -2.56 5.11 -7.05
C TRP A 255 -3.75 6.06 -7.21
N SER A 256 -3.57 7.25 -7.79
CA SER A 256 -4.65 8.23 -7.97
C SER A 256 -5.81 7.74 -8.82
N LYS A 257 -5.62 6.70 -9.64
CA LYS A 257 -6.70 6.07 -10.41
C LYS A 257 -7.74 5.37 -9.53
N SER A 258 -7.33 4.95 -8.32
CA SER A 258 -8.18 4.35 -7.30
C SER A 258 -7.65 4.74 -5.93
N PRO A 259 -7.94 5.99 -5.45
CA PRO A 259 -7.26 6.58 -4.31
C PRO A 259 -7.86 6.08 -2.98
N TYR A 260 -7.59 4.83 -2.67
CA TYR A 260 -7.99 4.18 -1.43
C TYR A 260 -6.75 3.88 -0.57
N ILE A 261 -6.89 4.04 0.73
CA ILE A 261 -5.91 3.67 1.75
C ILE A 261 -6.55 2.73 2.78
N GLY A 262 -5.74 1.94 3.47
CA GLY A 262 -6.21 0.98 4.47
C GLY A 262 -6.92 -0.23 3.89
N GLY A 263 -7.67 -0.92 4.74
CA GLY A 263 -8.41 -2.11 4.41
C GLY A 263 -9.81 -1.85 3.87
N GLN A 264 -10.45 -2.93 3.40
CA GLN A 264 -11.88 -2.94 3.02
C GLN A 264 -12.27 -1.95 1.89
N ALA A 265 -11.34 -1.62 0.99
CA ALA A 265 -11.59 -0.74 -0.16
C ALA A 265 -12.72 -1.26 -1.07
N ARG A 266 -12.92 -2.59 -1.16
CA ARG A 266 -14.00 -3.20 -1.97
C ARG A 266 -15.40 -2.82 -1.51
N ILE A 267 -15.57 -2.42 -0.25
CA ILE A 267 -16.84 -1.93 0.29
C ILE A 267 -16.84 -0.41 0.48
N GLY A 268 -15.93 0.29 -0.20
CA GLY A 268 -15.88 1.74 -0.29
C GLY A 268 -15.19 2.44 0.90
N MET A 269 -14.48 1.71 1.76
CA MET A 269 -13.71 2.32 2.84
C MET A 269 -12.36 2.86 2.36
N GLY A 270 -11.89 3.93 3.00
CA GLY A 270 -10.55 4.47 2.81
C GLY A 270 -10.34 5.36 1.59
N ARG A 271 -11.40 5.78 0.89
CA ARG A 271 -11.23 6.76 -0.20
C ARG A 271 -10.71 8.07 0.38
N ALA A 272 -9.63 8.59 -0.24
CA ALA A 272 -8.95 9.77 0.26
C ALA A 272 -8.56 10.73 -0.87
N MET A 273 -8.55 12.03 -0.58
CA MET A 273 -7.78 13.03 -1.31
C MET A 273 -6.39 13.12 -0.70
N VAL A 274 -5.42 13.57 -1.49
CA VAL A 274 -4.06 13.80 -1.02
C VAL A 274 -3.51 15.09 -1.60
N GLU A 275 -2.78 15.83 -0.78
CA GLU A 275 -2.00 16.98 -1.19
C GLU A 275 -0.60 16.82 -0.62
N TYR A 276 0.43 16.90 -1.48
CA TYR A 276 1.84 16.86 -1.10
C TYR A 276 2.58 18.09 -1.60
N HIS A 277 3.43 18.62 -0.74
CA HIS A 277 4.40 19.67 -1.04
C HIS A 277 5.81 19.08 -1.07
N TRP A 278 6.64 19.54 -2.00
CA TRP A 278 8.04 19.19 -2.08
C TRP A 278 8.88 20.27 -1.40
N HIS A 279 9.69 19.85 -0.43
CA HIS A 279 10.62 20.67 0.32
C HIS A 279 12.06 20.23 -0.01
N PRO A 280 12.68 20.79 -1.05
CA PRO A 280 14.08 20.47 -1.36
C PRO A 280 15.00 21.02 -0.27
N VAL A 281 16.11 20.31 -0.01
CA VAL A 281 17.16 20.83 0.94
C VAL A 281 17.67 22.19 0.48
N ASN A 282 17.79 22.40 -0.84
CA ASN A 282 18.20 23.67 -1.43
C ASN A 282 17.15 24.08 -2.47
N GLY A 283 16.35 25.09 -2.13
CA GLY A 283 15.29 25.61 -3.01
C GLY A 283 14.06 26.05 -2.22
N GLU A 284 13.07 26.49 -2.94
CA GLU A 284 11.78 26.89 -2.37
C GLU A 284 10.82 25.67 -2.33
N THR A 285 9.91 25.70 -1.37
CA THR A 285 8.82 24.73 -1.29
C THR A 285 7.86 24.95 -2.44
N GLU A 286 7.42 23.85 -3.03
CA GLU A 286 6.42 23.87 -4.13
C GLU A 286 5.31 22.84 -3.92
N SER A 287 4.13 23.11 -4.49
CA SER A 287 3.10 22.08 -4.62
C SER A 287 3.64 20.96 -5.52
N PHE A 288 3.55 19.72 -5.04
CA PHE A 288 4.12 18.58 -5.74
C PHE A 288 3.06 17.73 -6.43
N ILE A 289 2.09 17.26 -5.68
CA ILE A 289 0.98 16.44 -6.19
C ILE A 289 -0.28 16.78 -5.41
N GLU A 290 -1.38 17.02 -6.13
CA GLU A 290 -2.71 17.12 -5.55
C GLU A 290 -3.65 16.12 -6.24
N ILE A 291 -4.33 15.32 -5.43
CA ILE A 291 -5.35 14.36 -5.85
C ILE A 291 -6.64 14.72 -5.14
N SER A 292 -7.54 15.36 -5.87
CA SER A 292 -8.86 15.79 -5.39
C SER A 292 -9.95 15.31 -6.35
N ASP A 293 -10.61 16.22 -7.05
CA ASP A 293 -11.53 15.89 -8.17
C ASP A 293 -10.78 15.50 -9.46
N GLY A 294 -9.46 15.68 -9.47
CA GLY A 294 -8.53 15.36 -10.54
C GLY A 294 -7.13 15.17 -9.99
N LEU A 295 -6.18 15.03 -10.89
CA LEU A 295 -4.75 14.92 -10.58
C LEU A 295 -4.04 16.18 -11.09
N LEU A 296 -3.41 16.91 -10.18
CA LEU A 296 -2.51 18.01 -10.51
C LEU A 296 -1.07 17.65 -10.13
N LEU A 297 -0.13 17.93 -11.01
CA LEU A 297 1.30 17.73 -10.79
C LEU A 297 2.01 19.08 -10.77
N GLY A 298 2.79 19.35 -9.74
CA GLY A 298 3.74 20.46 -9.70
C GLY A 298 4.86 20.33 -10.73
N ASP A 299 5.70 21.33 -10.86
CA ASP A 299 6.71 21.37 -11.93
C ASP A 299 7.76 20.26 -11.76
N THR A 300 8.36 20.11 -10.57
CA THR A 300 9.31 19.01 -10.32
C THR A 300 8.67 17.64 -10.53
N ALA A 301 7.42 17.44 -10.10
CA ALA A 301 6.71 16.17 -10.29
C ALA A 301 6.50 15.88 -11.79
N ARG A 302 6.08 16.86 -12.56
CA ARG A 302 5.83 16.73 -14.00
C ARG A 302 7.12 16.44 -14.78
N GLU A 303 8.18 17.18 -14.50
CA GLU A 303 9.47 17.03 -15.18
C GLU A 303 10.11 15.68 -14.88
N THR A 304 10.16 15.28 -13.61
CA THR A 304 10.78 14.01 -13.21
C THR A 304 10.00 12.81 -13.73
N LYS A 305 8.66 12.90 -13.75
CA LYS A 305 7.81 11.88 -14.36
C LYS A 305 8.08 11.73 -15.86
N ALA A 306 8.19 12.83 -16.58
CA ALA A 306 8.49 12.80 -18.02
C ALA A 306 9.85 12.14 -18.30
N LYS A 307 10.88 12.42 -17.49
CA LYS A 307 12.20 11.76 -17.58
C LYS A 307 12.12 10.27 -17.29
N TYR A 308 11.28 9.87 -16.36
CA TYR A 308 11.07 8.44 -16.07
C TYR A 308 10.35 7.74 -17.23
N ASP A 309 9.31 8.35 -17.80
CA ASP A 309 8.61 7.80 -18.96
C ASP A 309 9.53 7.65 -20.18
N GLU A 310 10.40 8.65 -20.43
CA GLU A 310 11.43 8.57 -21.48
C GLU A 310 12.44 7.44 -21.21
N TYR A 311 12.88 7.30 -19.96
CA TYR A 311 13.76 6.21 -19.54
C TYR A 311 13.13 4.85 -19.82
N LEU A 312 11.86 4.67 -19.44
CA LEU A 312 11.13 3.40 -19.68
C LEU A 312 10.94 3.13 -21.17
N GLY A 313 10.69 4.15 -21.99
CA GLY A 313 10.59 4.00 -23.45
C GLY A 313 11.89 3.46 -24.07
N LYS A 314 13.05 3.99 -23.65
CA LYS A 314 14.36 3.48 -24.07
C LYS A 314 14.68 2.10 -23.50
N TYR A 315 14.17 1.80 -22.32
CA TYR A 315 14.39 0.53 -21.64
C TYR A 315 13.64 -0.64 -22.28
N VAL A 316 12.50 -0.38 -22.93
CA VAL A 316 11.77 -1.39 -23.71
C VAL A 316 12.66 -1.98 -24.82
N GLU A 317 13.39 -1.13 -25.55
CA GLU A 317 14.32 -1.57 -26.59
C GLU A 317 15.48 -2.44 -26.00
N TYR A 318 15.94 -2.08 -24.81
CA TYR A 318 16.95 -2.84 -24.09
C TYR A 318 16.41 -4.19 -23.59
N LEU A 319 15.17 -4.24 -23.09
CA LEU A 319 14.54 -5.47 -22.60
C LEU A 319 14.28 -6.49 -23.70
N GLU A 320 13.84 -6.07 -24.87
CA GLU A 320 13.64 -6.97 -25.99
C GLU A 320 14.92 -7.71 -26.37
N SER A 321 16.07 -7.05 -26.20
CA SER A 321 17.39 -7.64 -26.46
C SER A 321 18.00 -8.36 -25.26
N HIS A 322 17.53 -8.15 -24.01
CA HIS A 322 18.19 -8.59 -22.77
C HIS A 322 17.26 -9.23 -21.73
N LYS A 323 16.07 -9.72 -22.14
CA LYS A 323 15.08 -10.37 -21.24
C LYS A 323 15.70 -11.39 -20.29
N GLU A 324 16.60 -12.22 -20.80
CA GLU A 324 17.29 -13.26 -20.01
C GLU A 324 18.28 -12.66 -18.97
N SER A 325 18.85 -11.48 -19.23
CA SER A 325 19.84 -10.90 -18.33
C SER A 325 19.22 -10.28 -17.07
N LEU A 326 17.98 -9.74 -17.17
CA LEU A 326 17.24 -9.23 -16.02
C LEU A 326 16.77 -10.32 -15.08
N VAL A 327 16.29 -11.43 -15.66
CA VAL A 327 15.89 -12.62 -14.89
C VAL A 327 17.11 -13.16 -14.15
N LYS A 328 18.22 -13.35 -14.83
CA LYS A 328 19.48 -13.81 -14.22
C LYS A 328 20.04 -12.88 -13.16
N MET A 329 19.78 -11.55 -13.23
CA MET A 329 20.19 -10.62 -12.18
C MET A 329 19.45 -10.80 -10.86
N ILE A 330 18.24 -11.36 -10.90
CA ILE A 330 17.39 -11.55 -9.71
C ILE A 330 17.43 -13.01 -9.25
N GLU A 331 17.70 -13.95 -10.14
CA GLU A 331 17.86 -15.38 -9.84
C GLU A 331 19.24 -15.74 -9.27
N ALA A 332 20.24 -14.90 -9.49
CA ALA A 332 21.59 -15.07 -8.94
C ALA A 332 21.69 -14.48 -7.54
#